data_9eada4f60dad3433de4a1b1f53d17127
#
_entry.id   9eada4f60dad3433de4a1b1f53d17127
#
_cell.length_a   1.000
_cell.length_b   1.000
_cell.length_c   1.000
_cell.angle_alpha   90.00
_cell.angle_beta   90.00
_cell.angle_gamma   90.00
#
_symmetry.space_group_name_H-M   'P 1'
#
loop_
_entity.id
_entity.type
_entity.pdbx_description
1 polymer ?
#
loop_
_entity_poly.entity_id
_entity_poly.type
_entity_poly.pdbx_seq_one_letter_code
_entity_poly.pdbx_strand_id
1 'polypeptide(L)'
;AQQMVAWKEQLWSGVPNEKPPPQPVLAPALAIPEGLPGEFADYLRGAIAYRQNQPEAARQAWQALLQRPAEQRHNRSTWAAYMLGRSFMVENPVEARRWFQQARDLAKEDFADRLGLAAASLSWEAQIDLQQEHYAPALEAFRAQLEAGDPSAPTSLLLAARRTVIKAGPEARTACAN
;
A
#
# COMPACT_ATOMS: atom_id res chain seq x y z
N ALA A 1 -4.59 -14.90 10.64
CA ALA A 1 -5.85 -14.26 11.09
C ALA A 1 -5.66 -13.58 12.45
N GLN A 2 -5.12 -14.26 13.47
CA GLN A 2 -4.92 -13.70 14.82
C GLN A 2 -3.90 -12.55 14.87
N GLN A 3 -2.82 -12.59 14.09
CA GLN A 3 -1.82 -11.52 14.04
C GLN A 3 -2.35 -10.22 13.40
N MET A 4 -3.27 -10.31 12.44
CA MET A 4 -3.90 -9.16 11.82
C MET A 4 -4.89 -8.44 12.74
N VAL A 5 -5.53 -9.16 13.66
CA VAL A 5 -6.41 -8.60 14.71
C VAL A 5 -5.56 -7.86 15.74
N ALA A 6 -4.46 -8.45 16.21
CA ALA A 6 -3.55 -7.83 17.17
C ALA A 6 -2.91 -6.53 16.65
N TRP A 7 -2.60 -6.45 15.36
CA TRP A 7 -2.06 -5.25 14.73
C TRP A 7 -3.09 -4.09 14.68
N LYS A 8 -4.37 -4.39 14.41
CA LYS A 8 -5.45 -3.40 14.48
C LYS A 8 -5.65 -2.88 15.91
N GLU A 9 -5.59 -3.75 16.89
CA GLU A 9 -5.73 -3.37 18.30
C GLU A 9 -4.57 -2.49 18.79
N GLN A 10 -3.34 -2.73 18.35
CA GLN A 10 -2.19 -1.91 18.71
C GLN A 10 -2.22 -0.49 18.09
N LEU A 11 -2.82 -0.31 16.94
CA LEU A 11 -3.00 1.02 16.33
C LEU A 11 -4.02 1.88 17.09
N TRP A 12 -4.98 1.26 17.78
CA TRP A 12 -6.07 1.96 18.49
C TRP A 12 -5.85 2.11 19.99
N SER A 13 -4.87 1.46 20.59
CA SER A 13 -4.60 1.53 22.02
C SER A 13 -4.11 2.90 22.54
N GLY A 14 -3.98 3.88 21.67
CA GLY A 14 -3.58 5.26 22.01
C GLY A 14 -4.69 6.33 21.97
N VAL A 15 -5.94 5.97 21.58
CA VAL A 15 -7.06 6.90 21.50
C VAL A 15 -8.08 6.57 22.58
N PRO A 16 -8.25 7.41 23.63
CA PRO A 16 -9.23 7.15 24.66
C PRO A 16 -10.65 7.28 24.10
N ASN A 17 -11.43 6.20 24.20
CA ASN A 17 -12.88 6.20 24.09
C ASN A 17 -13.56 6.27 22.71
N GLU A 18 -12.92 5.99 21.61
CA GLU A 18 -13.68 5.73 20.38
C GLU A 18 -14.03 4.25 20.25
N LYS A 19 -15.33 4.01 20.17
CA LYS A 19 -15.90 2.68 19.89
C LYS A 19 -15.30 2.16 18.58
N PRO A 20 -14.77 0.92 18.53
CA PRO A 20 -14.22 0.39 17.30
C PRO A 20 -15.26 0.54 16.18
N PRO A 21 -14.85 0.97 14.97
CA PRO A 21 -15.76 1.10 13.86
C PRO A 21 -16.53 -0.22 13.68
N PRO A 22 -17.83 -0.16 13.39
CA PRO A 22 -18.63 -1.36 13.20
C PRO A 22 -17.91 -2.27 12.22
N GLN A 23 -17.77 -3.55 12.59
CA GLN A 23 -17.18 -4.53 11.67
C GLN A 23 -17.93 -4.44 10.36
N PRO A 24 -17.23 -4.37 9.21
CA PRO A 24 -17.91 -4.29 7.94
C PRO A 24 -18.86 -5.49 7.83
N VAL A 25 -20.15 -5.20 7.88
CA VAL A 25 -21.18 -6.17 7.52
C VAL A 25 -20.74 -6.73 6.17
N LEU A 26 -20.59 -8.04 6.07
CA LEU A 26 -20.26 -8.70 4.80
C LEU A 26 -21.26 -8.17 3.76
N ALA A 27 -20.79 -7.26 2.92
CA ALA A 27 -21.60 -6.77 1.84
C ALA A 27 -22.03 -7.96 0.98
N PRO A 28 -23.29 -8.00 0.52
CA PRO A 28 -23.75 -9.08 -0.34
C PRO A 28 -22.75 -9.27 -1.48
N ALA A 29 -22.55 -10.51 -1.92
CA ALA A 29 -21.58 -10.87 -2.94
C ALA A 29 -21.67 -9.87 -4.10
N LEU A 30 -20.67 -8.99 -4.21
CA LEU A 30 -20.62 -7.98 -5.26
C LEU A 30 -20.40 -8.74 -6.57
N ALA A 31 -21.45 -8.90 -7.36
CA ALA A 31 -21.34 -9.45 -8.70
C ALA A 31 -20.58 -8.44 -9.58
N ILE A 32 -19.64 -8.96 -10.37
CA ILE A 32 -18.96 -8.14 -11.37
C ILE A 32 -19.95 -7.86 -12.49
N PRO A 33 -20.22 -6.59 -12.85
CA PRO A 33 -21.15 -6.29 -13.94
C PRO A 33 -20.71 -6.96 -15.25
N GLU A 34 -21.67 -7.49 -15.99
CA GLU A 34 -21.42 -8.03 -17.32
C GLU A 34 -21.01 -6.91 -18.29
N GLY A 35 -20.14 -7.23 -19.24
CA GLY A 35 -19.70 -6.27 -20.27
C GLY A 35 -18.58 -5.31 -19.86
N LEU A 36 -18.02 -5.43 -18.66
CA LEU A 36 -16.83 -4.66 -18.29
C LEU A 36 -15.62 -5.10 -19.11
N PRO A 37 -14.77 -4.15 -19.58
CA PRO A 37 -13.47 -4.49 -20.15
C PRO A 37 -12.67 -5.39 -19.22
N GLY A 38 -11.94 -6.37 -19.77
CA GLY A 38 -11.29 -7.42 -19.00
C GLY A 38 -10.39 -6.93 -17.87
N GLU A 39 -9.62 -5.84 -18.06
CA GLU A 39 -8.78 -5.25 -17.02
C GLU A 39 -9.58 -4.78 -15.79
N PHE A 40 -10.78 -4.20 -16.00
CA PHE A 40 -11.63 -3.76 -14.91
C PHE A 40 -12.26 -4.95 -14.19
N ALA A 41 -12.67 -5.98 -14.93
CA ALA A 41 -13.23 -7.19 -14.36
C ALA A 41 -12.20 -7.92 -13.47
N ASP A 42 -10.97 -8.10 -13.95
CA ASP A 42 -9.89 -8.74 -13.19
C ASP A 42 -9.50 -7.90 -11.96
N TYR A 43 -9.40 -6.58 -12.12
CA TYR A 43 -9.14 -5.69 -10.99
C TYR A 43 -10.22 -5.82 -9.91
N LEU A 44 -11.50 -5.80 -10.29
CA LEU A 44 -12.61 -5.93 -9.35
C LEU A 44 -12.65 -7.30 -8.67
N ARG A 45 -12.35 -8.40 -9.39
CA ARG A 45 -12.21 -9.73 -8.77
C ARG A 45 -11.19 -9.70 -7.63
N GLY A 46 -10.02 -9.12 -7.91
CA GLY A 46 -8.99 -8.97 -6.89
C GLY A 46 -9.44 -8.10 -5.72
N ALA A 47 -10.08 -6.96 -5.98
CA ALA A 47 -10.55 -6.06 -4.93
C ALA A 47 -11.64 -6.69 -4.05
N ILE A 48 -12.57 -7.44 -4.63
CA ILE A 48 -13.63 -8.17 -3.91
C ILE A 48 -12.99 -9.26 -3.05
N ALA A 49 -12.12 -10.10 -3.62
CA ALA A 49 -11.43 -11.16 -2.90
C ALA A 49 -10.62 -10.61 -1.73
N TYR A 50 -9.91 -9.49 -1.93
CA TYR A 50 -9.13 -8.83 -0.87
C TYR A 50 -10.01 -8.36 0.29
N ARG A 51 -11.17 -7.76 -0.01
CA ARG A 51 -12.14 -7.37 1.02
C ARG A 51 -12.75 -8.57 1.76
N GLN A 52 -12.88 -9.70 1.10
CA GLN A 52 -13.36 -10.96 1.68
C GLN A 52 -12.27 -11.71 2.47
N ASN A 53 -11.10 -11.11 2.66
CA ASN A 53 -9.95 -11.70 3.33
C ASN A 53 -9.44 -12.98 2.63
N GLN A 54 -9.45 -12.96 1.30
CA GLN A 54 -8.94 -14.01 0.41
C GLN A 54 -7.73 -13.48 -0.37
N PRO A 55 -6.57 -13.26 0.30
CA PRO A 55 -5.43 -12.59 -0.31
C PRO A 55 -4.85 -13.33 -1.51
N GLU A 56 -4.84 -14.67 -1.51
CA GLU A 56 -4.31 -15.47 -2.61
C GLU A 56 -5.17 -15.30 -3.88
N ALA A 57 -6.50 -15.36 -3.74
CA ALA A 57 -7.42 -15.14 -4.85
C ALA A 57 -7.31 -13.71 -5.41
N ALA A 58 -7.12 -12.72 -4.53
CA ALA A 58 -6.89 -11.34 -4.91
C ALA A 58 -5.59 -11.19 -5.73
N ARG A 59 -4.49 -11.77 -5.25
CA ARG A 59 -3.19 -11.76 -5.92
C ARG A 59 -3.26 -12.41 -7.30
N GLN A 60 -3.91 -13.57 -7.41
CA GLN A 60 -4.10 -14.26 -8.69
C GLN A 60 -4.85 -13.40 -9.71
N ALA A 61 -5.93 -12.73 -9.29
CA ALA A 61 -6.70 -11.86 -10.17
C ALA A 61 -5.90 -10.65 -10.66
N TRP A 62 -5.14 -9.99 -9.78
CA TRP A 62 -4.31 -8.84 -10.16
C TRP A 62 -3.10 -9.26 -11.00
N GLN A 63 -2.49 -10.41 -10.73
CA GLN A 63 -1.43 -10.96 -11.59
C GLN A 63 -1.95 -11.31 -12.98
N ALA A 64 -3.13 -11.93 -13.08
CA ALA A 64 -3.77 -12.21 -14.37
C ALA A 64 -4.03 -10.93 -15.18
N LEU A 65 -4.45 -9.84 -14.51
CA LEU A 65 -4.56 -8.53 -15.15
C LEU A 65 -3.21 -8.09 -15.74
N LEU A 66 -2.13 -8.18 -14.96
CA LEU A 66 -0.80 -7.73 -15.39
C LEU A 66 -0.17 -8.60 -16.49
N GLN A 67 -0.68 -9.82 -16.72
CA GLN A 67 -0.28 -10.69 -17.82
C GLN A 67 -0.99 -10.40 -19.14
N ARG A 68 -2.03 -9.53 -19.14
CA ARG A 68 -2.68 -9.11 -20.39
C ARG A 68 -1.73 -8.31 -21.28
N PRO A 69 -1.95 -8.31 -22.60
CA PRO A 69 -1.27 -7.37 -23.49
C PRO A 69 -1.41 -5.92 -23.00
N ALA A 70 -0.39 -5.10 -23.21
CA ALA A 70 -0.33 -3.73 -22.68
C ALA A 70 -1.55 -2.89 -23.09
N GLU A 71 -2.04 -3.06 -24.31
CA GLU A 71 -3.19 -2.36 -24.88
C GLU A 71 -4.51 -2.70 -24.15
N GLN A 72 -4.55 -3.86 -23.46
CA GLN A 72 -5.73 -4.35 -22.76
C GLN A 72 -5.70 -4.09 -21.26
N ARG A 73 -4.64 -3.45 -20.74
CA ARG A 73 -4.46 -3.22 -19.30
C ARG A 73 -3.96 -1.83 -18.93
N HIS A 74 -4.07 -0.88 -19.84
CA HIS A 74 -3.52 0.48 -19.69
C HIS A 74 -4.06 1.22 -18.47
N ASN A 75 -5.33 1.04 -18.10
CA ASN A 75 -5.98 1.81 -17.05
C ASN A 75 -5.84 1.24 -15.64
N ARG A 76 -5.55 -0.06 -15.49
CA ARG A 76 -5.56 -0.74 -14.18
C ARG A 76 -4.26 -1.40 -13.79
N SER A 77 -3.23 -1.34 -14.61
CA SER A 77 -1.94 -1.98 -14.31
C SER A 77 -1.27 -1.38 -13.06
N THR A 78 -1.14 -0.06 -12.97
CA THR A 78 -0.54 0.62 -11.81
C THR A 78 -1.31 0.30 -10.53
N TRP A 79 -2.64 0.27 -10.59
CA TRP A 79 -3.49 -0.12 -9.48
C TRP A 79 -3.27 -1.57 -9.05
N ALA A 80 -3.20 -2.49 -9.99
CA ALA A 80 -3.02 -3.91 -9.71
C ALA A 80 -1.65 -4.15 -9.04
N ALA A 81 -0.58 -3.58 -9.57
CA ALA A 81 0.75 -3.65 -8.98
C ALA A 81 0.80 -3.06 -7.56
N TYR A 82 0.19 -1.87 -7.36
CA TYR A 82 0.09 -1.26 -6.05
C TYR A 82 -0.66 -2.13 -5.04
N MET A 83 -1.80 -2.73 -5.43
CA MET A 83 -2.57 -3.61 -4.56
C MET A 83 -1.87 -4.94 -4.27
N LEU A 84 -1.09 -5.47 -5.22
CA LEU A 84 -0.19 -6.61 -4.98
C LEU A 84 0.83 -6.26 -3.91
N GLY A 85 1.51 -5.12 -4.01
CA GLY A 85 2.42 -4.64 -2.99
C GLY A 85 1.77 -4.60 -1.62
N ARG A 86 0.60 -3.99 -1.51
CA ARG A 86 -0.15 -3.93 -0.25
C ARG A 86 -0.54 -5.30 0.30
N SER A 87 -0.87 -6.24 -0.56
CA SER A 87 -1.28 -7.58 -0.13
C SER A 87 -0.14 -8.40 0.47
N PHE A 88 1.11 -8.09 0.11
CA PHE A 88 2.31 -8.79 0.60
C PHE A 88 2.98 -8.13 1.81
N MET A 89 2.60 -6.91 2.19
CA MET A 89 3.33 -6.11 3.19
C MET A 89 3.65 -6.84 4.49
N VAL A 90 2.73 -7.67 4.99
CA VAL A 90 2.88 -8.38 6.26
C VAL A 90 3.58 -9.73 6.07
N GLU A 91 3.22 -10.46 5.02
CA GLU A 91 3.70 -11.81 4.80
C GLU A 91 5.08 -11.85 4.15
N ASN A 92 5.32 -10.96 3.19
CA ASN A 92 6.57 -10.89 2.43
C ASN A 92 6.91 -9.45 2.05
N PRO A 93 7.54 -8.69 2.96
CA PRO A 93 7.91 -7.29 2.69
C PRO A 93 8.84 -7.11 1.47
N VAL A 94 9.66 -8.10 1.15
CA VAL A 94 10.56 -8.06 -0.01
C VAL A 94 9.73 -8.09 -1.30
N GLU A 95 8.77 -8.99 -1.38
CA GLU A 95 7.87 -9.08 -2.53
C GLU A 95 6.96 -7.84 -2.62
N ALA A 96 6.52 -7.29 -1.49
CA ALA A 96 5.77 -6.04 -1.45
C ALA A 96 6.54 -4.89 -2.12
N ARG A 97 7.85 -4.73 -1.81
CA ARG A 97 8.71 -3.71 -2.42
C ARG A 97 8.85 -3.90 -3.93
N ARG A 98 8.98 -5.14 -4.40
CA ARG A 98 9.05 -5.43 -5.85
C ARG A 98 7.79 -4.95 -6.58
N TRP A 99 6.62 -5.21 -6.02
CA TRP A 99 5.36 -4.78 -6.60
C TRP A 99 5.16 -3.26 -6.52
N PHE A 100 5.59 -2.60 -5.45
CA PHE A 100 5.59 -1.13 -5.37
C PHE A 100 6.52 -0.51 -6.39
N GLN A 101 7.72 -1.09 -6.59
CA GLN A 101 8.62 -0.66 -7.65
C GLN A 101 7.97 -0.83 -9.02
N GLN A 102 7.32 -1.97 -9.29
CA GLN A 102 6.62 -2.19 -10.55
C GLN A 102 5.48 -1.20 -10.78
N ALA A 103 4.76 -0.79 -9.73
CA ALA A 103 3.74 0.27 -9.86
C ALA A 103 4.36 1.58 -10.33
N ARG A 104 5.53 1.96 -9.81
CA ARG A 104 6.28 3.15 -10.25
C ARG A 104 6.79 3.04 -11.68
N ASP A 105 7.26 1.86 -12.07
CA ASP A 105 7.79 1.65 -13.43
C ASP A 105 6.65 1.67 -14.46
N LEU A 106 5.52 1.05 -14.18
CA LEU A 106 4.32 1.15 -15.02
C LEU A 106 3.86 2.61 -15.20
N ALA A 107 3.87 3.42 -14.14
CA ALA A 107 3.52 4.84 -14.25
C ALA A 107 4.50 5.62 -15.15
N LYS A 108 5.80 5.26 -15.16
CA LYS A 108 6.80 5.83 -16.07
C LYS A 108 6.61 5.37 -17.53
N GLU A 109 6.07 4.17 -17.72
CA GLU A 109 5.74 3.60 -19.04
C GLU A 109 4.38 4.06 -19.58
N ASP A 110 3.84 5.16 -19.03
CA ASP A 110 2.58 5.79 -19.44
C ASP A 110 1.31 4.97 -19.14
N PHE A 111 1.36 3.98 -18.25
CA PHE A 111 0.16 3.38 -17.72
C PHE A 111 -0.55 4.35 -16.77
N ALA A 112 -1.88 4.37 -16.80
CA ALA A 112 -2.67 5.35 -16.06
C ALA A 112 -2.42 5.31 -14.54
N ASP A 113 -2.01 6.45 -13.98
CA ASP A 113 -1.84 6.67 -12.54
C ASP A 113 -2.55 7.94 -12.06
N ARG A 114 -3.84 8.03 -12.31
CA ARG A 114 -4.67 9.22 -12.00
C ARG A 114 -4.75 9.55 -10.51
N LEU A 115 -4.41 8.63 -9.63
CA LEU A 115 -4.45 8.81 -8.18
C LEU A 115 -3.07 8.96 -7.54
N GLY A 116 -2.00 8.97 -8.33
CA GLY A 116 -0.64 9.09 -7.80
C GLY A 116 -0.21 7.86 -6.97
N LEU A 117 -0.66 6.66 -7.34
CA LEU A 117 -0.33 5.44 -6.61
C LEU A 117 1.15 5.10 -6.66
N ALA A 118 1.82 5.49 -7.74
CA ALA A 118 3.27 5.39 -7.87
C ALA A 118 3.97 6.17 -6.75
N ALA A 119 3.60 7.42 -6.51
CA ALA A 119 4.13 8.21 -5.41
C ALA A 119 3.70 7.67 -4.04
N ALA A 120 2.42 7.30 -3.90
CA ALA A 120 1.88 6.72 -2.67
C ALA A 120 2.55 5.40 -2.28
N SER A 121 3.09 4.63 -3.24
CA SER A 121 3.82 3.38 -2.96
C SER A 121 5.06 3.58 -2.09
N LEU A 122 5.71 4.74 -2.17
CA LEU A 122 6.87 5.10 -1.36
C LEU A 122 6.54 5.16 0.14
N SER A 123 5.33 5.62 0.49
CA SER A 123 4.90 5.65 1.89
C SER A 123 4.74 4.25 2.49
N TRP A 124 4.35 3.27 1.69
CA TRP A 124 4.24 1.89 2.15
C TRP A 124 5.61 1.23 2.33
N GLU A 125 6.56 1.53 1.44
CA GLU A 125 7.95 1.10 1.62
C GLU A 125 8.55 1.72 2.88
N ALA A 126 8.34 3.03 3.10
CA ALA A 126 8.74 3.70 4.32
C ALA A 126 8.13 3.06 5.59
N GLN A 127 6.85 2.65 5.52
CA GLN A 127 6.22 1.95 6.64
C GLN A 127 6.83 0.57 6.91
N ILE A 128 7.21 -0.17 5.87
CA ILE A 128 7.96 -1.43 6.02
C ILE A 128 9.28 -1.16 6.75
N ASP A 129 10.02 -0.11 6.36
CA ASP A 129 11.27 0.26 7.02
C ASP A 129 11.05 0.67 8.48
N LEU A 130 10.02 1.46 8.78
CA LEU A 130 9.68 1.83 10.15
C LEU A 130 9.31 0.63 11.04
N GLN A 131 8.67 -0.39 10.46
CA GLN A 131 8.35 -1.62 11.19
C GLN A 131 9.61 -2.45 11.48
N GLN A 132 10.60 -2.38 10.60
CA GLN A 132 11.90 -3.04 10.73
C GLN A 132 12.93 -2.18 11.50
N GLU A 133 12.51 -1.03 12.03
CA GLU A 133 13.37 -0.05 12.72
C GLU A 133 14.50 0.53 11.84
N HIS A 134 14.34 0.47 10.52
CA HIS A 134 15.24 1.08 9.55
C HIS A 134 14.85 2.55 9.33
N TYR A 135 15.18 3.41 10.29
CA TYR A 135 14.69 4.79 10.32
C TYR A 135 15.22 5.67 9.18
N ALA A 136 16.50 5.57 8.84
CA ALA A 136 17.08 6.39 7.77
C ALA A 136 16.45 6.07 6.40
N PRO A 137 16.36 4.80 5.94
CA PRO A 137 15.65 4.45 4.70
C PRO A 137 14.18 4.89 4.71
N ALA A 138 13.49 4.79 5.86
CA ALA A 138 12.10 5.23 5.97
C ALA A 138 11.94 6.74 5.71
N LEU A 139 12.82 7.57 6.29
CA LEU A 139 12.80 9.02 6.09
C LEU A 139 13.14 9.39 4.63
N GLU A 140 14.10 8.68 4.01
CA GLU A 140 14.42 8.87 2.59
C GLU A 140 13.23 8.54 1.68
N ALA A 141 12.53 7.45 1.95
CA ALA A 141 11.35 7.07 1.16
C ALA A 141 10.20 8.08 1.31
N PHE A 142 9.96 8.63 2.52
CA PHE A 142 8.98 9.71 2.71
C PHE A 142 9.42 11.03 2.05
N ARG A 143 10.72 11.33 2.02
CA ARG A 143 11.26 12.47 1.28
C ARG A 143 11.04 12.30 -0.22
N ALA A 144 11.33 11.12 -0.76
CA ALA A 144 11.08 10.81 -2.17
C ALA A 144 9.58 10.92 -2.52
N GLN A 145 8.68 10.52 -1.61
CA GLN A 145 7.23 10.71 -1.76
C GLN A 145 6.87 12.21 -1.83
N LEU A 146 7.50 13.04 -1.02
CA LEU A 146 7.31 14.50 -1.04
C LEU A 146 7.78 15.10 -2.37
N GLU A 147 8.96 14.70 -2.83
CA GLU A 147 9.53 15.13 -4.12
C GLU A 147 8.67 14.68 -5.31
N ALA A 148 8.00 13.52 -5.20
CA ALA A 148 7.03 13.04 -6.17
C ALA A 148 5.68 13.79 -6.14
N GLY A 149 5.51 14.75 -5.23
CA GLY A 149 4.33 15.62 -5.17
C GLY A 149 3.10 15.02 -4.49
N ASP A 150 3.25 13.95 -3.72
CA ASP A 150 2.13 13.38 -2.96
C ASP A 150 1.71 14.33 -1.81
N PRO A 151 0.44 14.80 -1.80
CA PRO A 151 -0.02 15.79 -0.80
C PRO A 151 -0.03 15.27 0.64
N SER A 152 0.01 13.96 0.86
CA SER A 152 0.08 13.37 2.20
C SER A 152 1.51 13.29 2.77
N ALA A 153 2.53 13.45 1.92
CA ALA A 153 3.93 13.26 2.27
C ALA A 153 4.42 14.18 3.42
N PRO A 154 4.08 15.47 3.50
CA PRO A 154 4.55 16.33 4.58
C PRO A 154 4.13 15.82 5.97
N THR A 155 2.88 15.38 6.09
CA THR A 155 2.35 14.82 7.34
C THR A 155 3.01 13.50 7.68
N SER A 156 3.18 12.63 6.69
CA SER A 156 3.81 11.31 6.85
C SER A 156 5.27 11.46 7.28
N LEU A 157 6.02 12.35 6.66
CA LEU A 157 7.42 12.65 6.99
C LEU A 157 7.55 13.19 8.44
N LEU A 158 6.69 14.12 8.82
CA LEU A 158 6.70 14.69 10.19
C LEU A 158 6.43 13.61 11.24
N LEU A 159 5.44 12.75 11.02
CA LEU A 159 5.11 11.66 11.95
C LEU A 159 6.23 10.62 12.02
N ALA A 160 6.85 10.29 10.89
CA ALA A 160 7.98 9.37 10.85
C ALA A 160 9.20 9.95 11.60
N ALA A 161 9.55 11.21 11.36
CA ALA A 161 10.63 11.89 12.06
C ALA A 161 10.39 11.92 13.57
N ARG A 162 9.18 12.27 14.01
CA ARG A 162 8.79 12.25 15.43
C ARG A 162 8.95 10.85 16.03
N ARG A 163 8.47 9.81 15.35
CA ARG A 163 8.59 8.42 15.80
C ARG A 163 10.06 8.01 15.93
N THR A 164 10.89 8.39 14.97
CA THR A 164 12.33 8.13 14.94
C THR A 164 13.02 8.75 16.16
N VAL A 165 12.76 10.02 16.45
CA VAL A 165 13.34 10.74 17.61
C VAL A 165 12.94 10.09 18.95
N ILE A 166 11.69 9.63 19.07
CA ILE A 166 11.19 9.02 20.30
C ILE A 166 11.78 7.61 20.51
N LYS A 167 11.87 6.81 19.45
CA LYS A 167 12.23 5.38 19.54
C LYS A 167 13.71 5.09 19.49
N ALA A 168 14.45 5.77 18.63
CA ALA A 168 15.86 5.45 18.34
C ALA A 168 16.89 6.28 19.16
N GLY A 169 16.44 7.17 20.04
CA GLY A 169 17.33 7.92 20.94
C GLY A 169 18.27 8.89 20.23
N PRO A 170 19.45 9.22 20.83
CA PRO A 170 20.34 10.27 20.32
C PRO A 170 20.88 10.04 18.91
N GLU A 171 21.13 8.79 18.53
CA GLU A 171 21.67 8.44 17.21
C GLU A 171 20.68 8.73 16.06
N ALA A 172 19.39 8.61 16.33
CA ALA A 172 18.37 8.93 15.35
C ALA A 172 18.20 10.43 15.09
N ARG A 173 18.61 11.28 16.03
CA ARG A 173 18.56 12.75 15.84
C ARG A 173 19.47 13.19 14.69
N THR A 174 20.57 12.47 14.48
CA THR A 174 21.50 12.76 13.38
C THR A 174 20.89 12.41 12.02
N ALA A 175 20.10 11.34 11.93
CA ALA A 175 19.40 10.96 10.70
C ALA A 175 18.25 11.90 10.30
N CYS A 176 17.71 12.65 11.28
CA CYS A 176 16.66 13.65 11.03
C CYS A 176 17.20 15.05 10.70
N ALA A 177 18.50 15.29 10.92
CA ALA A 177 19.13 16.60 10.75
C ALA A 177 19.80 16.81 9.39
N ASN A 178 19.95 15.76 8.60
CA ASN A 178 20.47 15.74 7.24
C ASN A 178 19.35 15.57 6.21
#